data_2aed60f953c4057f131974e7e7046cea
#
_entry.id   2aed60f953c4057f131974e7e7046cea
#
_cell.length_a   1.000
_cell.length_b   1.000
_cell.length_c   1.000
_cell.angle_alpha   90.00
_cell.angle_beta   90.00
_cell.angle_gamma   90.00
#
_symmetry.space_group_name_H-M   'P 1'
#
loop_
_entity.id
_entity.type
_entity.pdbx_description
1 polymer ?
#
loop_
_entity_poly.entity_id
_entity_poly.type
_entity_poly.pdbx_seq_one_letter_code
_entity_poly.pdbx_strand_id
1 'polypeptide(L)'
;MKWIRQLLFLIIPIIVGCSSSTTSGINVYLAQGDNTNVWADIYTGTLTLHSSADVVGGGTGEDVLTESVTVEVTTDGNVYITVEGKTISGIMDNSGAWAVLASIGEFSSLISEKNIDRLDDAGCSMHKKVIKIKGSGTPHYLDTIGGEVSGQMKCKRAGLTIVTLSTSGTLLAQVD
;
A
#
# COMPACT_ATOMS: atom_id res chain seq x y z
N MET A 1 44.01 1.22 50.37
CA MET A 1 42.60 1.15 50.04
C MET A 1 42.39 1.74 48.63
N LYS A 2 42.26 0.87 47.62
CA LYS A 2 42.05 1.26 46.21
C LYS A 2 40.63 0.95 45.85
N TRP A 3 39.80 1.96 45.58
CA TRP A 3 38.44 1.84 45.13
C TRP A 3 38.45 1.64 43.60
N ILE A 4 38.07 0.45 43.15
CA ILE A 4 37.85 0.12 41.73
C ILE A 4 36.44 0.55 41.43
N ARG A 5 36.26 1.60 40.64
CA ARG A 5 35.00 2.00 40.01
C ARG A 5 34.79 1.08 38.82
N GLN A 6 33.89 0.11 38.94
CA GLN A 6 33.36 -0.65 37.81
C GLN A 6 32.40 0.27 37.04
N LEU A 7 32.79 0.62 35.83
CA LEU A 7 31.94 1.28 34.85
C LEU A 7 31.05 0.19 34.21
N LEU A 8 29.79 0.15 34.63
CA LEU A 8 28.78 -0.71 34.03
C LEU A 8 28.35 -0.07 32.71
N PHE A 9 28.87 -0.60 31.58
CA PHE A 9 28.36 -0.25 30.27
C PHE A 9 26.97 -0.87 30.09
N LEU A 10 25.95 -0.05 30.21
CA LEU A 10 24.57 -0.39 29.88
C LEU A 10 24.45 -0.44 28.35
N ILE A 11 24.57 -1.64 27.77
CA ILE A 11 24.26 -1.88 26.37
C ILE A 11 22.75 -1.87 26.26
N ILE A 12 22.17 -0.76 25.80
CA ILE A 12 20.76 -0.69 25.45
C ILE A 12 20.64 -1.34 24.06
N PRO A 13 19.94 -2.50 23.93
CA PRO A 13 19.63 -3.01 22.61
C PRO A 13 18.67 -2.05 21.94
N ILE A 14 19.09 -1.42 20.86
CA ILE A 14 18.22 -0.71 19.95
C ILE A 14 17.33 -1.77 19.31
N ILE A 15 16.14 -1.95 19.86
CA ILE A 15 15.08 -2.73 19.22
C ILE A 15 14.62 -1.88 18.04
N VAL A 16 15.16 -2.17 16.85
CA VAL A 16 14.57 -1.70 15.60
C VAL A 16 13.19 -2.33 15.52
N GLY A 17 12.19 -1.56 15.88
CA GLY A 17 10.80 -2.00 15.87
C GLY A 17 10.35 -2.25 14.44
N CYS A 18 10.31 -3.52 14.02
CA CYS A 18 9.49 -3.94 12.91
C CYS A 18 8.03 -3.63 13.25
N SER A 19 7.49 -2.56 12.71
CA SER A 19 6.06 -2.29 12.82
C SER A 19 5.28 -3.28 11.95
N SER A 20 4.81 -4.36 12.57
CA SER A 20 3.88 -5.29 11.94
C SER A 20 2.51 -4.63 11.80
N SER A 21 2.14 -4.19 10.60
CA SER A 21 0.77 -3.82 10.30
C SER A 21 -0.01 -5.05 9.86
N THR A 22 -0.71 -5.68 10.80
CA THR A 22 -1.70 -6.72 10.49
C THR A 22 -2.93 -6.09 9.84
N THR A 23 -3.09 -6.27 8.53
CA THR A 23 -4.35 -6.07 7.83
C THR A 23 -4.60 -7.34 7.01
N SER A 24 -5.81 -7.89 7.16
CA SER A 24 -6.27 -9.20 6.63
C SER A 24 -5.55 -9.68 5.36
N GLY A 25 -4.79 -10.74 5.50
CA GLY A 25 -4.42 -11.69 4.44
C GLY A 25 -2.99 -11.64 3.94
N ILE A 26 -2.29 -10.53 3.99
CA ILE A 26 -0.90 -10.47 3.49
C ILE A 26 0.00 -9.89 4.60
N ASN A 27 0.68 -10.77 5.32
CA ASN A 27 1.80 -10.39 6.18
C ASN A 27 3.04 -10.25 5.29
N VAL A 28 3.29 -9.04 4.80
CA VAL A 28 4.52 -8.78 4.04
C VAL A 28 5.57 -8.26 5.03
N TYR A 29 6.41 -9.15 5.51
CA TYR A 29 7.65 -8.78 6.18
C TYR A 29 8.74 -8.66 5.11
N LEU A 30 8.87 -7.47 4.51
CA LEU A 30 9.97 -7.18 3.61
C LEU A 30 11.01 -6.36 4.36
N ALA A 31 12.27 -6.78 4.24
CA ALA A 31 13.41 -5.94 4.59
C ALA A 31 13.84 -5.23 3.30
N GLN A 32 14.03 -3.92 3.37
CA GLN A 32 14.54 -3.15 2.24
C GLN A 32 15.88 -3.74 1.77
N GLY A 33 15.98 -3.99 0.46
CA GLY A 33 17.19 -4.50 -0.16
C GLY A 33 18.24 -3.40 -0.28
N ASP A 34 19.49 -3.79 -0.19
CA ASP A 34 20.67 -2.93 -0.40
C ASP A 34 21.34 -3.19 -1.77
N ASN A 35 20.82 -4.13 -2.54
CA ASN A 35 21.30 -4.49 -3.87
C ASN A 35 20.16 -4.96 -4.77
N THR A 36 19.33 -4.02 -5.21
CA THR A 36 18.21 -4.26 -6.14
C THR A 36 18.56 -3.86 -7.58
N ASN A 37 19.86 -3.76 -7.91
CA ASN A 37 20.35 -3.28 -9.20
C ASN A 37 19.75 -3.98 -10.42
N VAL A 38 19.42 -5.26 -10.31
CA VAL A 38 18.84 -6.04 -11.42
C VAL A 38 17.41 -5.65 -11.76
N TRP A 39 16.71 -4.96 -10.86
CA TRP A 39 15.35 -4.45 -11.04
C TRP A 39 15.27 -2.92 -11.04
N ALA A 40 16.41 -2.25 -10.84
CA ALA A 40 16.46 -0.79 -10.78
C ALA A 40 16.22 -0.20 -12.16
N ASP A 41 14.99 0.24 -12.41
CA ASP A 41 14.56 0.85 -13.68
C ASP A 41 13.24 1.61 -13.48
N ILE A 42 12.76 2.20 -14.56
CA ILE A 42 11.45 2.81 -14.67
C ILE A 42 10.57 1.92 -15.53
N TYR A 43 9.48 1.46 -14.95
CA TYR A 43 8.49 0.61 -15.61
C TYR A 43 7.23 1.43 -15.87
N THR A 44 6.65 1.27 -17.06
CA THR A 44 5.35 1.88 -17.39
C THR A 44 4.31 0.80 -17.65
N GLY A 45 3.07 1.07 -17.30
CA GLY A 45 2.03 0.06 -17.43
C GLY A 45 0.66 0.49 -16.94
N THR A 46 -0.10 -0.47 -16.41
CA THR A 46 -1.48 -0.26 -15.99
C THR A 46 -1.74 -0.79 -14.59
N LEU A 47 -2.59 -0.04 -13.88
CA LEU A 47 -3.20 -0.45 -12.62
C LEU A 47 -4.71 -0.61 -12.86
N THR A 48 -5.21 -1.83 -12.71
CA THR A 48 -6.65 -2.10 -12.77
C THR A 48 -7.17 -2.33 -11.36
N LEU A 49 -8.15 -1.53 -10.95
CA LEU A 49 -8.76 -1.57 -9.62
C LEU A 49 -10.26 -1.89 -9.73
N HIS A 50 -10.69 -2.85 -8.96
CA HIS A 50 -12.10 -3.14 -8.69
C HIS A 50 -12.45 -2.54 -7.34
N SER A 51 -13.43 -1.67 -7.28
CA SER A 51 -13.94 -1.09 -6.04
C SER A 51 -15.38 -1.50 -5.80
N SER A 52 -15.72 -1.83 -4.56
CA SER A 52 -17.09 -2.10 -4.16
C SER A 52 -17.43 -1.35 -2.89
N ALA A 53 -18.56 -0.63 -2.90
CA ALA A 53 -19.13 0.03 -1.73
C ALA A 53 -20.41 -0.69 -1.32
N ASP A 54 -20.36 -1.38 -0.18
CA ASP A 54 -21.50 -2.06 0.41
C ASP A 54 -22.11 -1.20 1.53
N VAL A 55 -23.35 -0.77 1.33
CA VAL A 55 -24.10 0.06 2.27
C VAL A 55 -25.17 -0.78 2.93
N VAL A 56 -25.15 -0.88 4.24
CA VAL A 56 -26.16 -1.64 5.01
C VAL A 56 -27.55 -1.06 4.74
N GLY A 57 -28.40 -1.88 4.13
CA GLY A 57 -29.77 -1.47 3.71
C GLY A 57 -29.84 -0.70 2.39
N GLY A 58 -28.70 -0.39 1.76
CA GLY A 58 -28.63 0.38 0.51
C GLY A 58 -28.09 -0.40 -0.69
N GLY A 59 -27.66 -1.65 -0.49
CA GLY A 59 -27.09 -2.50 -1.54
C GLY A 59 -25.62 -2.20 -1.85
N THR A 60 -25.06 -2.99 -2.78
CA THR A 60 -23.67 -2.92 -3.19
C THR A 60 -23.51 -2.17 -4.52
N GLY A 61 -22.54 -1.26 -4.59
CA GLY A 61 -22.09 -0.61 -5.83
C GLY A 61 -20.72 -1.14 -6.19
N GLU A 62 -20.55 -1.58 -7.42
CA GLU A 62 -19.26 -2.06 -7.96
C GLU A 62 -18.81 -1.16 -9.11
N ASP A 63 -17.50 -1.02 -9.24
CA ASP A 63 -16.88 -0.29 -10.32
C ASP A 63 -15.47 -0.80 -10.61
N VAL A 64 -15.02 -0.58 -11.86
CA VAL A 64 -13.68 -0.95 -12.33
C VAL A 64 -13.02 0.27 -12.93
N LEU A 65 -11.82 0.56 -12.48
CA LEU A 65 -11.00 1.64 -12.97
C LEU A 65 -9.68 1.07 -13.50
N THR A 66 -9.23 1.60 -14.64
CA THR A 66 -7.92 1.26 -15.21
C THR A 66 -7.15 2.54 -15.48
N GLU A 67 -5.99 2.67 -14.84
CA GLU A 67 -5.16 3.86 -14.90
C GLU A 67 -3.73 3.52 -15.35
N SER A 68 -3.11 4.49 -16.02
CA SER A 68 -1.69 4.42 -16.35
C SER A 68 -0.85 4.56 -15.07
N VAL A 69 0.18 3.74 -14.95
CA VAL A 69 1.08 3.73 -13.80
C VAL A 69 2.53 3.78 -14.24
N THR A 70 3.34 4.52 -13.48
CA THR A 70 4.80 4.44 -13.55
C THR A 70 5.31 3.86 -12.25
N VAL A 71 6.19 2.87 -12.34
CA VAL A 71 6.86 2.26 -11.19
C VAL A 71 8.35 2.49 -11.34
N GLU A 72 8.95 3.21 -10.42
CA GLU A 72 10.41 3.40 -10.34
C GLU A 72 10.95 2.52 -9.23
N VAL A 73 11.94 1.70 -9.54
CA VAL A 73 12.71 0.91 -8.58
C VAL A 73 14.13 1.46 -8.53
N THR A 74 14.61 1.79 -7.34
CA THR A 74 15.97 2.30 -7.15
C THR A 74 16.93 1.19 -6.74
N THR A 75 18.23 1.43 -6.90
CA THR A 75 19.30 0.46 -6.56
C THR A 75 19.39 0.13 -5.07
N ASP A 76 18.85 0.99 -4.21
CA ASP A 76 18.79 0.85 -2.75
C ASP A 76 17.43 0.33 -2.26
N GLY A 77 16.63 -0.27 -3.15
CA GLY A 77 15.38 -0.95 -2.81
C GLY A 77 14.20 -0.04 -2.49
N ASN A 78 14.22 1.24 -2.90
CA ASN A 78 13.00 2.03 -2.84
C ASN A 78 12.13 1.74 -4.09
N VAL A 79 10.82 1.73 -3.88
CA VAL A 79 9.82 1.59 -4.93
C VAL A 79 8.91 2.81 -4.89
N TYR A 80 8.76 3.48 -6.02
CA TYR A 80 7.85 4.61 -6.18
C TYR A 80 6.81 4.28 -7.24
N ILE A 81 5.54 4.29 -6.85
CA ILE A 81 4.43 4.05 -7.77
C ILE A 81 3.68 5.35 -7.98
N THR A 82 3.66 5.83 -9.21
CA THR A 82 2.99 7.07 -9.59
C THR A 82 1.76 6.75 -10.43
N VAL A 83 0.60 7.23 -9.96
CA VAL A 83 -0.69 7.13 -10.64
C VAL A 83 -1.31 8.52 -10.63
N GLU A 84 -1.80 9.01 -11.76
CA GLU A 84 -2.41 10.35 -11.89
C GLU A 84 -1.57 11.49 -11.28
N GLY A 85 -0.24 11.41 -11.43
CA GLY A 85 0.69 12.41 -10.91
C GLY A 85 0.89 12.38 -9.39
N LYS A 86 0.35 11.40 -8.69
CA LYS A 86 0.57 11.17 -7.27
C LYS A 86 1.47 9.97 -7.07
N THR A 87 2.43 10.09 -6.17
CA THR A 87 3.44 9.06 -5.91
C THR A 87 3.27 8.48 -4.51
N ILE A 88 3.24 7.16 -4.43
CA ILE A 88 3.39 6.39 -3.19
C ILE A 88 4.76 5.74 -3.16
N SER A 89 5.32 5.61 -1.97
CA SER A 89 6.60 4.95 -1.77
C SER A 89 6.45 3.63 -1.04
N GLY A 90 7.34 2.71 -1.33
CA GLY A 90 7.45 1.41 -0.70
C GLY A 90 8.87 0.89 -0.77
N ILE A 91 9.03 -0.38 -0.54
CA ILE A 91 10.33 -1.06 -0.54
C ILE A 91 10.30 -2.32 -1.38
N MET A 92 11.46 -2.69 -1.89
CA MET A 92 11.76 -3.96 -2.55
C MET A 92 12.91 -4.62 -1.79
N ASP A 93 12.86 -5.92 -1.62
CA ASP A 93 13.96 -6.70 -1.04
C ASP A 93 14.94 -7.20 -2.12
N ASN A 94 16.03 -7.84 -1.71
CA ASN A 94 17.05 -8.36 -2.63
C ASN A 94 16.56 -9.53 -3.51
N SER A 95 15.38 -10.08 -3.26
CA SER A 95 14.74 -11.09 -4.12
C SER A 95 13.83 -10.49 -5.18
N GLY A 96 13.61 -9.17 -5.15
CA GLY A 96 12.69 -8.47 -6.02
C GLY A 96 11.24 -8.44 -5.50
N ALA A 97 10.97 -9.01 -4.34
CA ALA A 97 9.66 -8.86 -3.73
C ALA A 97 9.48 -7.42 -3.25
N TRP A 98 8.35 -6.81 -3.58
CA TRP A 98 8.07 -5.42 -3.25
C TRP A 98 6.76 -5.24 -2.48
N ALA A 99 6.68 -4.18 -1.71
CA ALA A 99 5.46 -3.79 -1.01
C ALA A 99 5.37 -2.27 -0.85
N VAL A 100 4.17 -1.75 -1.02
CA VAL A 100 3.81 -0.36 -0.77
C VAL A 100 2.62 -0.27 0.17
N LEU A 101 2.54 0.82 0.90
CA LEU A 101 1.42 1.12 1.77
C LEU A 101 1.00 2.58 1.52
N ALA A 102 -0.20 2.77 1.02
CA ALA A 102 -0.74 4.09 0.71
C ALA A 102 -2.01 4.40 1.49
N SER A 103 -2.25 5.68 1.65
CA SER A 103 -3.49 6.23 2.18
C SER A 103 -4.36 6.72 1.03
N ILE A 104 -5.62 6.28 0.94
CA ILE A 104 -6.55 6.71 -0.13
C ILE A 104 -6.91 8.20 -0.05
N GLY A 105 -6.70 8.88 1.06
CA GLY A 105 -6.88 10.33 1.09
C GLY A 105 -6.06 11.04 -0.01
N GLU A 106 -4.97 10.41 -0.45
CA GLU A 106 -4.12 10.86 -1.56
C GLU A 106 -4.58 10.33 -2.93
N PHE A 107 -5.39 9.29 -2.97
CA PHE A 107 -5.85 8.58 -4.18
C PHE A 107 -7.38 8.46 -4.25
N SER A 108 -8.10 9.50 -3.83
CA SER A 108 -9.58 9.51 -3.94
C SER A 108 -10.06 9.33 -5.38
N SER A 109 -9.26 9.74 -6.37
CA SER A 109 -9.51 9.54 -7.79
C SER A 109 -9.50 8.07 -8.23
N LEU A 110 -8.85 7.17 -7.48
CA LEU A 110 -8.89 5.72 -7.72
C LEU A 110 -10.17 5.04 -7.20
N ILE A 111 -11.11 5.82 -6.68
CA ILE A 111 -12.44 5.35 -6.31
C ILE A 111 -13.42 6.12 -7.19
N SER A 112 -14.32 5.41 -7.84
CA SER A 112 -15.30 6.05 -8.69
C SER A 112 -16.15 7.07 -7.93
N GLU A 113 -16.51 8.17 -8.60
CA GLU A 113 -17.41 9.20 -8.05
C GLU A 113 -18.68 8.56 -7.49
N LYS A 114 -19.24 7.56 -8.19
CA LYS A 114 -20.43 6.82 -7.76
C LYS A 114 -20.26 6.13 -6.39
N ASN A 115 -19.09 5.58 -6.11
CA ASN A 115 -18.81 4.97 -4.81
C ASN A 115 -18.50 6.04 -3.75
N ILE A 116 -17.91 7.17 -4.13
CA ILE A 116 -17.75 8.33 -3.25
C ILE A 116 -19.10 8.89 -2.84
N ASP A 117 -20.01 9.13 -3.79
CA ASP A 117 -21.37 9.61 -3.52
C ASP A 117 -22.12 8.69 -2.56
N ARG A 118 -22.03 7.37 -2.76
CA ARG A 118 -22.63 6.38 -1.84
C ARG A 118 -22.09 6.48 -0.42
N LEU A 119 -20.79 6.76 -0.28
CA LEU A 119 -20.16 6.97 1.03
C LEU A 119 -20.68 8.26 1.68
N ASP A 120 -20.78 9.33 0.92
CA ASP A 120 -21.24 10.63 1.40
C ASP A 120 -22.74 10.59 1.75
N ASP A 121 -23.58 9.96 0.95
CA ASP A 121 -25.02 9.73 1.22
C ASP A 121 -25.23 8.92 2.51
N ALA A 122 -24.34 7.96 2.79
CA ALA A 122 -24.35 7.21 4.03
C ALA A 122 -23.75 8.00 5.23
N GLY A 123 -23.33 9.25 5.01
CA GLY A 123 -22.68 10.09 6.03
C GLY A 123 -21.23 9.68 6.35
N CYS A 124 -20.55 9.02 5.39
CA CYS A 124 -19.18 8.56 5.48
C CYS A 124 -18.26 9.42 4.62
N SER A 125 -18.01 10.65 5.00
CA SER A 125 -17.12 11.53 4.26
C SER A 125 -15.69 10.95 4.15
N MET A 126 -15.17 10.88 2.93
CA MET A 126 -13.81 10.40 2.61
C MET A 126 -12.72 11.33 3.15
N HIS A 127 -12.99 12.61 3.32
CA HIS A 127 -12.00 13.62 3.72
C HIS A 127 -11.36 13.38 5.10
N LYS A 128 -11.90 12.47 5.90
CA LYS A 128 -11.44 12.21 7.27
C LYS A 128 -10.96 10.76 7.48
N LYS A 129 -10.90 9.93 6.43
CA LYS A 129 -10.61 8.50 6.59
C LYS A 129 -9.45 8.06 5.72
N VAL A 130 -8.54 7.37 6.37
CA VAL A 130 -7.37 6.77 5.73
C VAL A 130 -7.75 5.34 5.35
N ILE A 131 -7.85 5.07 4.04
CA ILE A 131 -7.84 3.70 3.54
C ILE A 131 -6.39 3.34 3.28
N LYS A 132 -5.96 2.23 3.84
CA LYS A 132 -4.63 1.70 3.56
C LYS A 132 -4.73 0.81 2.32
N ILE A 133 -4.10 1.23 1.24
CA ILE A 133 -3.88 0.40 0.07
C ILE A 133 -2.54 -0.30 0.26
N LYS A 134 -2.53 -1.60 0.06
CA LYS A 134 -1.33 -2.42 0.01
C LYS A 134 -1.15 -2.92 -1.40
N GLY A 135 0.06 -2.75 -1.92
CA GLY A 135 0.50 -3.43 -3.11
C GLY A 135 1.67 -4.34 -2.77
N SER A 136 1.74 -5.49 -3.38
CA SER A 136 2.88 -6.39 -3.27
C SER A 136 2.98 -7.28 -4.49
N GLY A 137 4.18 -7.63 -4.87
CA GLY A 137 4.44 -8.54 -5.98
C GLY A 137 5.89 -8.96 -6.01
N THR A 138 6.20 -9.82 -6.96
CA THR A 138 7.56 -10.22 -7.32
C THR A 138 7.70 -10.08 -8.82
N PRO A 139 8.81 -9.54 -9.34
CA PRO A 139 9.05 -9.54 -10.76
C PRO A 139 9.09 -10.97 -11.29
N HIS A 140 8.36 -11.25 -12.36
CA HIS A 140 8.46 -12.53 -13.05
C HIS A 140 9.67 -12.57 -13.99
N TYR A 141 10.04 -11.39 -14.54
CA TYR A 141 11.17 -11.17 -15.44
C TYR A 141 11.86 -9.86 -15.04
N LEU A 142 13.08 -9.65 -15.50
CA LEU A 142 13.86 -8.45 -15.20
C LEU A 142 13.25 -7.16 -15.81
N ASP A 143 12.46 -7.32 -16.86
CA ASP A 143 11.82 -6.25 -17.62
C ASP A 143 10.34 -6.01 -17.23
N THR A 144 9.82 -6.77 -16.28
CA THR A 144 8.40 -6.71 -15.92
C THR A 144 8.21 -6.72 -14.41
N ILE A 145 7.45 -5.76 -13.91
CA ILE A 145 7.01 -5.72 -12.52
C ILE A 145 5.50 -5.88 -12.45
N GLY A 146 5.04 -6.79 -11.61
CA GLY A 146 3.62 -7.05 -11.41
C GLY A 146 3.29 -7.24 -9.95
N GLY A 147 2.01 -7.12 -9.62
CA GLY A 147 1.56 -7.34 -8.26
C GLY A 147 0.07 -7.17 -8.06
N GLU A 148 -0.36 -7.44 -6.85
CA GLU A 148 -1.73 -7.30 -6.40
C GLU A 148 -1.87 -6.08 -5.51
N VAL A 149 -3.00 -5.40 -5.61
CA VAL A 149 -3.37 -4.26 -4.78
C VAL A 149 -4.64 -4.62 -4.03
N SER A 150 -4.71 -4.31 -2.75
CA SER A 150 -5.91 -4.51 -1.95
C SER A 150 -6.06 -3.42 -0.89
N GLY A 151 -7.30 -3.09 -0.57
CA GLY A 151 -7.62 -2.13 0.47
C GLY A 151 -9.03 -2.34 1.02
N GLN A 152 -9.25 -1.96 2.26
CA GLN A 152 -10.57 -1.98 2.86
C GLN A 152 -10.75 -0.82 3.83
N MET A 153 -11.92 -0.20 3.78
CA MET A 153 -12.37 0.79 4.76
C MET A 153 -13.74 0.38 5.32
N LYS A 154 -13.91 0.56 6.62
CA LYS A 154 -15.20 0.39 7.27
C LYS A 154 -15.62 1.71 7.91
N CYS A 155 -16.79 2.20 7.49
CA CYS A 155 -17.45 3.32 8.16
C CYS A 155 -18.37 2.81 9.25
N LYS A 156 -18.24 3.38 10.45
CA LYS A 156 -19.05 2.99 11.61
C LYS A 156 -19.86 4.19 12.11
N ARG A 157 -21.12 3.94 12.48
CA ARG A 157 -22.00 4.89 13.16
C ARG A 157 -22.54 4.20 14.42
N ALA A 158 -22.40 4.83 15.57
CA ALA A 158 -22.76 4.24 16.88
C ALA A 158 -22.18 2.83 17.12
N GLY A 159 -20.93 2.59 16.66
CA GLY A 159 -20.26 1.30 16.81
C GLY A 159 -20.61 0.24 15.74
N LEU A 160 -21.67 0.44 14.97
CA LEU A 160 -22.09 -0.47 13.90
C LEU A 160 -21.47 -0.07 12.55
N THR A 161 -20.99 -1.04 11.79
CA THR A 161 -20.53 -0.81 10.42
C THR A 161 -21.74 -0.49 9.55
N ILE A 162 -21.74 0.67 8.89
CA ILE A 162 -22.81 1.12 7.98
C ILE A 162 -22.37 1.09 6.52
N VAL A 163 -21.09 1.21 6.24
CA VAL A 163 -20.51 1.03 4.89
C VAL A 163 -19.21 0.27 4.99
N THR A 164 -18.99 -0.64 4.05
CA THR A 164 -17.69 -1.23 3.76
C THR A 164 -17.30 -0.88 2.34
N LEU A 165 -16.18 -0.18 2.17
CA LEU A 165 -15.53 0.01 0.87
C LEU A 165 -14.38 -0.99 0.78
N SER A 166 -14.36 -1.79 -0.27
CA SER A 166 -13.28 -2.73 -0.56
C SER A 166 -12.70 -2.40 -1.94
N THR A 167 -11.39 -2.49 -2.05
CA THR A 167 -10.69 -2.38 -3.33
C THR A 167 -9.78 -3.59 -3.51
N SER A 168 -9.73 -4.11 -4.72
CA SER A 168 -8.76 -5.13 -5.13
C SER A 168 -8.33 -4.84 -6.56
N GLY A 169 -7.13 -5.25 -6.94
CA GLY A 169 -6.67 -5.00 -8.30
C GLY A 169 -5.33 -5.61 -8.60
N THR A 170 -4.89 -5.39 -9.84
CA THR A 170 -3.62 -5.86 -10.36
C THR A 170 -2.84 -4.70 -10.97
N LEU A 171 -1.53 -4.71 -10.73
CA LEU A 171 -0.56 -3.83 -11.37
C LEU A 171 0.29 -4.68 -12.31
N LEU A 172 0.50 -4.19 -13.52
CA LEU A 172 1.43 -4.77 -14.48
C LEU A 172 2.13 -3.64 -15.23
N ALA A 173 3.46 -3.60 -15.14
CA ALA A 173 4.28 -2.60 -15.81
C ALA A 173 5.56 -3.24 -16.39
N GLN A 174 6.08 -2.66 -17.46
CA GLN A 174 7.26 -3.13 -18.19
C GLN A 174 8.25 -1.97 -18.35
N VAL A 175 9.51 -2.30 -18.47
CA VAL A 175 10.56 -1.34 -18.86
C VAL A 175 10.26 -0.86 -20.28
N ASP A 176 10.38 0.45 -20.51
CA ASP A 176 10.16 1.07 -21.82
C ASP A 176 11.28 0.73 -22.83
#